data_3d1811ccf1bf080d3c717b2b183954b8
#
_entry.id   3d1811ccf1bf080d3c717b2b183954b8
#
_cell.length_a   1.000
_cell.length_b   1.000
_cell.length_c   1.000
_cell.angle_alpha   90.00
_cell.angle_beta   90.00
_cell.angle_gamma   90.00
#
_symmetry.space_group_name_H-M   'P 1'
#
loop_
_entity.id
_entity.type
_entity.pdbx_description
1 polymer ?
#
loop_
_entity_poly.entity_id
_entity_poly.type
_entity_poly.pdbx_seq_one_letter_code
_entity_poly.pdbx_strand_id
1 'polypeptide(L)'
;VLVLGLLTTSVIVWTSPANPINEAVAAVSKEQIQQDKVLAERNALLSQVIALQKQLTNSKLSLTASKAQLATIQQQLWSAQGALDAAQTASVAVKAPARKPTSKPAAVTAALTVPTKAQIMAPTSRYFGLYTDQAPFNWASFNGVGVKIGSQPNAVGYFGGWDQNFRGDVVKAAWQRNTLPVLTWESRPIGAANNQIAAPEYSLPKIIGDPAAGVPGSFDAYLHQYAKDIVASGLPLGIRLDHEMNGSWYPWAEDDGKGNAINGNRAGDYAKMWQHVHDIFEQEGANSLVVWVWAPNIVNNLPASHQASAYLDGLYPGEKYVDVVGLSGYLRPAYKPENDFTFDYTFGASLKELRRITSKPILLAEIGASETGGHKVAWINSLFAALAKPENKDIIGFSWFNLAVTTYTEGELATNDWRIESRPDSLAAFSTGLAGAGDNFILKPAK
;
A
#
# COMPACT_ATOMS: atom_id res chain seq x y z
N VAL A 1 -63.62 5.38 -7.37
CA VAL A 1 -64.86 6.18 -7.37
C VAL A 1 -65.59 6.14 -8.74
N LEU A 2 -64.92 5.65 -9.80
CA LEU A 2 -65.50 5.60 -11.17
C LEU A 2 -66.22 4.28 -11.51
N VAL A 3 -66.25 3.30 -10.60
CA VAL A 3 -66.85 1.97 -10.85
C VAL A 3 -68.26 1.83 -10.25
N LEU A 4 -68.66 2.72 -9.31
CA LEU A 4 -70.00 2.61 -8.67
C LEU A 4 -71.11 3.42 -9.35
N GLY A 5 -70.84 4.22 -10.37
CA GLY A 5 -71.82 5.09 -11.06
C GLY A 5 -72.51 4.46 -12.24
N LEU A 6 -72.17 3.23 -12.68
CA LEU A 6 -72.65 2.61 -13.88
C LEU A 6 -73.59 1.45 -13.64
N LEU A 7 -74.01 1.19 -12.40
CA LEU A 7 -74.87 0.05 -12.06
C LEU A 7 -76.38 0.34 -12.02
N THR A 8 -76.85 1.54 -12.41
CA THR A 8 -78.28 1.89 -12.29
C THR A 8 -78.97 2.27 -13.61
N THR A 9 -78.30 2.10 -14.75
CA THR A 9 -79.01 2.35 -15.99
C THR A 9 -78.91 1.16 -16.97
N SER A 10 -79.96 0.42 -17.11
CA SER A 10 -80.36 -0.43 -18.22
C SER A 10 -80.01 -1.92 -18.16
N VAL A 11 -81.01 -2.66 -17.68
CA VAL A 11 -81.18 -4.10 -17.86
C VAL A 11 -81.48 -4.48 -19.39
N ILE A 12 -81.52 -3.50 -20.28
CA ILE A 12 -81.90 -3.73 -21.71
C ILE A 12 -80.68 -3.89 -22.65
N VAL A 13 -79.48 -3.51 -22.22
CA VAL A 13 -78.30 -3.65 -23.10
C VAL A 13 -77.55 -5.00 -22.88
N TRP A 14 -77.99 -5.82 -21.95
CA TRP A 14 -77.29 -7.06 -21.53
C TRP A 14 -77.54 -8.29 -22.39
N THR A 15 -78.46 -8.24 -23.39
CA THR A 15 -78.82 -9.41 -24.18
C THR A 15 -78.37 -9.37 -25.64
N SER A 16 -77.60 -8.37 -26.05
CA SER A 16 -77.08 -8.31 -27.42
C SER A 16 -75.67 -8.99 -27.49
N PRO A 17 -75.48 -9.89 -28.49
CA PRO A 17 -74.17 -10.52 -28.71
C PRO A 17 -73.05 -9.54 -29.08
N ALA A 18 -73.41 -8.31 -29.49
CA ALA A 18 -72.46 -7.25 -29.83
C ALA A 18 -72.56 -6.07 -28.85
N ASN A 19 -72.45 -6.31 -27.55
CA ASN A 19 -72.53 -5.25 -26.55
C ASN A 19 -71.12 -4.60 -26.37
N PRO A 20 -70.94 -3.31 -26.71
CA PRO A 20 -69.66 -2.62 -26.59
C PRO A 20 -69.17 -2.55 -25.17
N ILE A 21 -70.01 -2.69 -24.15
CA ILE A 21 -69.63 -2.75 -22.75
C ILE A 21 -68.93 -4.09 -22.44
N ASN A 22 -69.43 -5.19 -22.98
CA ASN A 22 -68.81 -6.51 -22.80
C ASN A 22 -67.45 -6.59 -23.50
N GLU A 23 -67.29 -5.96 -24.65
CA GLU A 23 -65.98 -5.84 -25.32
C GLU A 23 -65.05 -4.94 -24.58
N ALA A 24 -65.55 -3.81 -24.06
CA ALA A 24 -64.73 -2.92 -23.24
C ALA A 24 -64.26 -3.56 -21.90
N VAL A 25 -65.17 -4.27 -21.21
CA VAL A 25 -64.83 -5.04 -19.99
C VAL A 25 -63.87 -6.17 -20.29
N ALA A 26 -64.08 -6.89 -21.44
CA ALA A 26 -63.10 -7.92 -21.83
C ALA A 26 -61.74 -7.36 -22.21
N ALA A 27 -61.67 -6.19 -22.83
CA ALA A 27 -60.42 -5.50 -23.15
C ALA A 27 -59.70 -5.03 -21.88
N VAL A 28 -60.41 -4.40 -20.94
CA VAL A 28 -59.83 -3.98 -19.63
C VAL A 28 -59.37 -5.19 -18.83
N SER A 29 -60.13 -6.31 -18.84
CA SER A 29 -59.71 -7.53 -18.16
C SER A 29 -58.47 -8.15 -18.81
N LYS A 30 -58.32 -8.13 -20.12
CA LYS A 30 -57.12 -8.58 -20.82
C LYS A 30 -55.90 -7.69 -20.51
N GLU A 31 -56.12 -6.39 -20.50
CA GLU A 31 -55.06 -5.43 -20.15
C GLU A 31 -54.59 -5.60 -18.69
N GLN A 32 -55.54 -5.81 -17.77
CA GLN A 32 -55.23 -6.09 -16.36
C GLN A 32 -54.43 -7.39 -16.20
N ILE A 33 -54.83 -8.46 -16.86
CA ILE A 33 -54.13 -9.74 -16.87
C ILE A 33 -52.70 -9.57 -17.43
N GLN A 34 -52.55 -8.79 -18.49
CA GLN A 34 -51.25 -8.52 -19.09
C GLN A 34 -50.36 -7.71 -18.14
N GLN A 35 -50.91 -6.70 -17.47
CA GLN A 35 -50.17 -5.91 -16.45
C GLN A 35 -49.75 -6.78 -15.28
N ASP A 36 -50.61 -7.63 -14.76
CA ASP A 36 -50.33 -8.55 -13.66
C ASP A 36 -49.21 -9.56 -14.04
N LYS A 37 -49.23 -10.05 -15.29
CA LYS A 37 -48.18 -10.91 -15.82
C LYS A 37 -46.83 -10.19 -15.91
N VAL A 38 -46.79 -8.98 -16.44
CA VAL A 38 -45.58 -8.16 -16.50
C VAL A 38 -45.06 -7.85 -15.10
N LEU A 39 -45.95 -7.60 -14.15
CA LEU A 39 -45.60 -7.36 -12.76
C LEU A 39 -44.97 -8.60 -12.11
N ALA A 40 -45.52 -9.77 -12.36
CA ALA A 40 -45.00 -11.04 -11.88
C ALA A 40 -43.63 -11.36 -12.48
N GLU A 41 -43.45 -11.16 -13.79
CA GLU A 41 -42.15 -11.31 -14.48
C GLU A 41 -41.09 -10.36 -13.93
N ARG A 42 -41.46 -9.08 -13.73
CA ARG A 42 -40.59 -8.09 -13.12
C ARG A 42 -40.15 -8.52 -11.71
N ASN A 43 -41.07 -8.98 -10.87
CA ASN A 43 -40.76 -9.43 -9.51
C ASN A 43 -39.90 -10.68 -9.50
N ALA A 44 -40.09 -11.60 -10.44
CA ALA A 44 -39.23 -12.76 -10.61
C ALA A 44 -37.81 -12.36 -11.04
N LEU A 45 -37.69 -11.44 -11.98
CA LEU A 45 -36.37 -10.88 -12.40
C LEU A 45 -35.65 -10.15 -11.25
N LEU A 46 -36.39 -9.34 -10.48
CA LEU A 46 -35.83 -8.68 -9.30
C LEU A 46 -35.27 -9.69 -8.29
N SER A 47 -36.00 -10.76 -8.02
CA SER A 47 -35.55 -11.83 -7.12
C SER A 47 -34.28 -12.52 -7.65
N GLN A 48 -34.21 -12.77 -8.97
CA GLN A 48 -32.99 -13.30 -9.60
C GLN A 48 -31.79 -12.34 -9.49
N VAL A 49 -31.99 -11.05 -9.72
CA VAL A 49 -30.92 -10.04 -9.58
C VAL A 49 -30.40 -10.02 -8.16
N ILE A 50 -31.26 -10.02 -7.14
CA ILE A 50 -30.86 -10.07 -5.72
C ILE A 50 -30.06 -11.34 -5.42
N ALA A 51 -30.49 -12.49 -5.91
CA ALA A 51 -29.81 -13.75 -5.73
C ALA A 51 -28.41 -13.75 -6.38
N LEU A 52 -28.31 -13.25 -7.61
CA LEU A 52 -27.03 -13.12 -8.33
C LEU A 52 -26.08 -12.12 -7.66
N GLN A 53 -26.60 -11.01 -7.17
CA GLN A 53 -25.79 -10.05 -6.40
C GLN A 53 -25.21 -10.68 -5.13
N LYS A 54 -26.01 -11.47 -4.41
CA LYS A 54 -25.56 -12.22 -3.23
C LYS A 54 -24.47 -13.26 -3.59
N GLN A 55 -24.66 -14.01 -4.67
CA GLN A 55 -23.66 -14.96 -5.17
C GLN A 55 -22.36 -14.25 -5.56
N LEU A 56 -22.45 -13.12 -6.27
CA LEU A 56 -21.28 -12.33 -6.66
C LEU A 56 -20.51 -11.83 -5.43
N THR A 57 -21.23 -11.35 -4.42
CA THR A 57 -20.62 -10.90 -3.15
C THR A 57 -19.88 -12.04 -2.46
N ASN A 58 -20.52 -13.21 -2.31
CA ASN A 58 -19.88 -14.37 -1.71
C ASN A 58 -18.65 -14.85 -2.49
N SER A 59 -18.73 -14.85 -3.83
CA SER A 59 -17.61 -15.22 -4.70
C SER A 59 -16.44 -14.25 -4.58
N LYS A 60 -16.73 -12.94 -4.46
CA LYS A 60 -15.68 -11.92 -4.22
C LYS A 60 -14.98 -12.13 -2.88
N LEU A 61 -15.73 -12.39 -1.81
CA LEU A 61 -15.16 -12.69 -0.49
C LEU A 61 -14.28 -13.95 -0.51
N SER A 62 -14.76 -15.03 -1.14
CA SER A 62 -13.97 -16.27 -1.30
C SER A 62 -12.70 -16.04 -2.11
N LEU A 63 -12.77 -15.26 -3.20
CA LEU A 63 -11.59 -14.92 -4.01
C LEU A 63 -10.57 -14.10 -3.22
N THR A 64 -11.03 -13.15 -2.40
CA THR A 64 -10.15 -12.35 -1.55
C THR A 64 -9.42 -13.21 -0.53
N ALA A 65 -10.14 -14.12 0.16
CA ALA A 65 -9.54 -15.06 1.10
C ALA A 65 -8.50 -15.98 0.41
N SER A 66 -8.82 -16.49 -0.78
CA SER A 66 -7.90 -17.32 -1.56
C SER A 66 -6.64 -16.57 -1.99
N LYS A 67 -6.76 -15.28 -2.36
CA LYS A 67 -5.62 -14.43 -2.71
C LYS A 67 -4.72 -14.17 -1.49
N ALA A 68 -5.30 -13.92 -0.32
CA ALA A 68 -4.54 -13.75 0.91
C ALA A 68 -3.74 -15.02 1.27
N GLN A 69 -4.38 -16.19 1.18
CA GLN A 69 -3.70 -17.47 1.37
C GLN A 69 -2.57 -17.68 0.36
N LEU A 70 -2.81 -17.37 -0.92
CA LEU A 70 -1.79 -17.49 -1.96
C LEU A 70 -0.60 -16.59 -1.68
N ALA A 71 -0.82 -15.33 -1.29
CA ALA A 71 0.26 -14.39 -0.95
C ALA A 71 1.09 -14.90 0.24
N THR A 72 0.42 -15.43 1.27
CA THR A 72 1.10 -16.03 2.44
C THR A 72 1.93 -17.26 2.05
N ILE A 73 1.37 -18.18 1.26
CA ILE A 73 2.08 -19.36 0.75
C ILE A 73 3.28 -18.95 -0.12
N GLN A 74 3.11 -17.93 -0.95
CA GLN A 74 4.18 -17.41 -1.80
C GLN A 74 5.33 -16.83 -0.98
N GLN A 75 5.05 -16.06 0.07
CA GLN A 75 6.07 -15.58 1.00
C GLN A 75 6.78 -16.73 1.73
N GLN A 76 6.05 -17.76 2.14
CA GLN A 76 6.63 -18.96 2.76
C GLN A 76 7.55 -19.69 1.79
N LEU A 77 7.11 -19.85 0.53
CA LEU A 77 7.92 -20.47 -0.52
C LEU A 77 9.21 -19.68 -0.75
N TRP A 78 9.14 -18.37 -0.88
CA TRP A 78 10.33 -17.53 -1.05
C TRP A 78 11.28 -17.61 0.15
N SER A 79 10.76 -17.66 1.37
CA SER A 79 11.57 -17.86 2.57
C SER A 79 12.28 -19.20 2.56
N ALA A 80 11.59 -20.29 2.17
CA ALA A 80 12.16 -21.62 2.07
C ALA A 80 13.23 -21.68 0.98
N GLN A 81 13.01 -21.08 -0.17
CA GLN A 81 13.99 -20.97 -1.25
C GLN A 81 15.24 -20.19 -0.78
N GLY A 82 15.04 -19.03 -0.11
CA GLY A 82 16.15 -18.25 0.42
C GLY A 82 16.99 -19.02 1.46
N ALA A 83 16.33 -19.82 2.32
CA ALA A 83 17.01 -20.67 3.29
C ALA A 83 17.80 -21.81 2.60
N LEU A 84 17.24 -22.41 1.53
CA LEU A 84 17.90 -23.44 0.74
C LEU A 84 19.16 -22.87 0.04
N ASP A 85 19.06 -21.71 -0.59
CA ASP A 85 20.18 -21.05 -1.25
C ASP A 85 21.31 -20.72 -0.26
N ALA A 86 20.95 -20.25 0.93
CA ALA A 86 21.91 -19.98 2.00
C ALA A 86 22.61 -21.27 2.47
N ALA A 87 21.87 -22.37 2.63
CA ALA A 87 22.43 -23.67 3.02
C ALA A 87 23.34 -24.26 1.92
N GLN A 88 22.97 -24.13 0.64
CA GLN A 88 23.80 -24.54 -0.47
C GLN A 88 25.11 -23.74 -0.55
N THR A 89 25.04 -22.42 -0.38
CA THR A 89 26.23 -21.55 -0.34
C THR A 89 27.15 -21.93 0.81
N ALA A 90 26.62 -22.20 1.99
CA ALA A 90 27.41 -22.68 3.13
C ALA A 90 28.06 -24.04 2.87
N SER A 91 27.38 -24.96 2.17
CA SER A 91 27.91 -26.29 1.85
C SER A 91 29.03 -26.24 0.80
N VAL A 92 29.00 -25.28 -0.12
CA VAL A 92 30.09 -25.04 -1.09
C VAL A 92 31.33 -24.47 -0.41
N ALA A 93 31.16 -23.60 0.58
CA ALA A 93 32.27 -23.04 1.37
C ALA A 93 33.00 -24.11 2.20
N VAL A 94 32.32 -25.19 2.61
CA VAL A 94 32.91 -26.31 3.36
C VAL A 94 33.70 -27.26 2.45
N LYS A 95 33.50 -27.25 1.12
CA LYS A 95 34.21 -28.10 0.14
C LYS A 95 35.54 -27.53 -0.37
N ALA A 96 35.96 -26.34 0.05
CA ALA A 96 37.29 -25.84 -0.23
C ALA A 96 38.34 -26.68 0.56
N PRO A 97 39.50 -27.05 -0.03
CA PRO A 97 40.44 -27.98 0.61
C PRO A 97 40.92 -27.46 1.94
N ALA A 98 40.70 -28.24 3.01
CA ALA A 98 41.01 -27.91 4.38
C ALA A 98 42.52 -27.71 4.54
N ARG A 99 42.95 -26.49 4.88
CA ARG A 99 44.22 -26.27 5.57
C ARG A 99 44.12 -26.95 6.94
N LYS A 100 45.18 -27.70 7.33
CA LYS A 100 45.28 -28.39 8.64
C LYS A 100 44.80 -27.49 9.79
N PRO A 101 43.96 -28.03 10.68
CA PRO A 101 43.45 -27.23 11.80
C PRO A 101 44.55 -27.01 12.84
N THR A 102 44.96 -25.76 12.99
CA THR A 102 45.49 -25.28 14.29
C THR A 102 44.25 -25.02 15.14
N SER A 103 44.16 -25.63 16.30
CA SER A 103 43.08 -25.51 17.26
C SER A 103 42.79 -24.05 17.58
N LYS A 104 41.70 -23.51 17.06
CA LYS A 104 41.14 -22.19 17.38
C LYS A 104 39.91 -22.40 18.29
N PRO A 105 39.78 -21.61 19.36
CA PRO A 105 38.62 -21.73 20.24
C PRO A 105 37.33 -21.56 19.41
N ALA A 106 36.26 -22.25 19.83
CA ALA A 106 34.96 -22.17 19.23
C ALA A 106 34.56 -20.72 18.96
N ALA A 107 34.27 -20.40 17.70
CA ALA A 107 33.85 -19.06 17.35
C ALA A 107 32.52 -18.78 18.10
N VAL A 108 32.58 -17.92 19.09
CA VAL A 108 31.45 -17.23 19.66
C VAL A 108 30.78 -16.56 18.44
N THR A 109 29.61 -16.98 18.06
CA THR A 109 28.83 -16.28 17.05
C THR A 109 28.73 -14.82 17.50
N ALA A 110 29.44 -13.92 16.85
CA ALA A 110 29.41 -12.50 17.18
C ALA A 110 27.92 -12.06 17.11
N ALA A 111 27.46 -11.43 18.19
CA ALA A 111 26.10 -10.90 18.24
C ALA A 111 25.91 -9.95 17.04
N LEU A 112 24.77 -10.06 16.38
CA LEU A 112 24.43 -9.20 15.25
C LEU A 112 24.42 -7.73 15.73
N THR A 113 25.35 -6.93 15.24
CA THR A 113 25.41 -5.50 15.56
C THR A 113 24.46 -4.76 14.63
N VAL A 114 23.40 -4.17 15.18
CA VAL A 114 22.43 -3.37 14.46
C VAL A 114 22.49 -1.91 14.92
N PRO A 115 22.17 -0.94 14.06
CA PRO A 115 22.08 0.46 14.47
C PRO A 115 20.93 0.68 15.45
N THR A 116 21.08 1.65 16.33
CA THR A 116 19.98 2.13 17.19
C THR A 116 18.96 2.90 16.36
N LYS A 117 17.73 3.06 16.87
CA LYS A 117 16.71 3.91 16.27
C LYS A 117 17.24 5.31 15.92
N ALA A 118 17.96 5.95 16.83
CA ALA A 118 18.56 7.27 16.60
C ALA A 118 19.57 7.29 15.44
N GLN A 119 20.38 6.24 15.29
CA GLN A 119 21.32 6.11 14.18
C GLN A 119 20.61 5.85 12.85
N ILE A 120 19.46 5.16 12.86
CA ILE A 120 18.64 4.95 11.67
C ILE A 120 18.03 6.28 11.20
N MET A 121 17.58 7.11 12.12
CA MET A 121 16.97 8.42 11.82
C MET A 121 17.99 9.48 11.37
N ALA A 122 19.25 9.34 11.79
CA ALA A 122 20.34 10.24 11.44
C ALA A 122 21.53 9.43 10.86
N PRO A 123 21.37 8.84 9.67
CA PRO A 123 22.41 8.03 9.07
C PRO A 123 23.59 8.89 8.62
N THR A 124 24.79 8.35 8.68
CA THR A 124 26.03 9.00 8.19
C THR A 124 26.06 9.08 6.65
N SER A 125 25.27 8.27 5.98
CA SER A 125 25.09 8.27 4.52
C SER A 125 23.63 7.96 4.20
N ARG A 126 23.15 8.44 3.05
CA ARG A 126 21.75 8.23 2.62
C ARG A 126 21.44 6.77 2.39
N TYR A 127 20.19 6.42 2.64
CA TYR A 127 19.64 5.11 2.26
C TYR A 127 19.37 5.06 0.77
N PHE A 128 19.82 3.99 0.13
CA PHE A 128 19.34 3.53 -1.15
C PHE A 128 18.58 2.22 -0.94
N GLY A 129 17.27 2.29 -1.00
CA GLY A 129 16.35 1.17 -0.81
C GLY A 129 15.76 0.66 -2.12
N LEU A 130 15.35 -0.61 -2.11
CA LEU A 130 14.57 -1.22 -3.18
C LEU A 130 13.34 -1.93 -2.64
N TYR A 131 12.24 -1.84 -3.39
CA TYR A 131 11.16 -2.82 -3.38
C TYR A 131 11.40 -3.79 -4.54
N THR A 132 11.39 -5.08 -4.28
CA THR A 132 11.43 -6.13 -5.29
C THR A 132 10.36 -7.18 -4.98
N ASP A 133 10.03 -8.01 -5.92
CA ASP A 133 8.95 -8.99 -5.80
C ASP A 133 9.13 -9.98 -4.63
N GLN A 134 10.37 -10.30 -4.24
CA GLN A 134 10.66 -11.37 -3.30
C GLN A 134 11.34 -10.93 -2.00
N ALA A 135 12.10 -9.83 -2.00
CA ALA A 135 12.79 -9.38 -0.78
C ALA A 135 11.77 -8.85 0.24
N PRO A 136 12.03 -9.07 1.54
CA PRO A 136 13.18 -9.71 2.18
C PRO A 136 13.04 -11.22 2.40
N PHE A 137 12.04 -11.88 1.81
CA PHE A 137 11.81 -13.33 1.94
C PHE A 137 12.78 -14.14 1.09
N ASN A 138 13.13 -13.65 -0.10
CA ASN A 138 14.18 -14.15 -0.97
C ASN A 138 14.94 -12.94 -1.55
N TRP A 139 16.27 -13.03 -1.56
CA TRP A 139 17.15 -11.92 -1.92
C TRP A 139 17.68 -11.98 -3.37
N ALA A 140 17.28 -12.98 -4.18
CA ALA A 140 17.85 -13.19 -5.50
C ALA A 140 17.65 -11.98 -6.43
N SER A 141 16.41 -11.49 -6.57
CA SER A 141 16.11 -10.30 -7.39
C SER A 141 16.75 -9.03 -6.84
N PHE A 142 16.70 -8.83 -5.53
CA PHE A 142 17.32 -7.69 -4.86
C PHE A 142 18.84 -7.64 -5.11
N ASN A 143 19.55 -8.75 -4.88
CA ASN A 143 20.97 -8.85 -5.14
C ASN A 143 21.30 -8.70 -6.63
N GLY A 144 20.47 -9.27 -7.51
CA GLY A 144 20.65 -9.18 -8.96
C GLY A 144 20.59 -7.75 -9.48
N VAL A 145 19.69 -6.93 -8.94
CA VAL A 145 19.62 -5.49 -9.25
C VAL A 145 20.87 -4.77 -8.73
N GLY A 146 21.29 -5.05 -7.50
CA GLY A 146 22.53 -4.47 -6.94
C GLY A 146 23.77 -4.77 -7.79
N VAL A 147 23.89 -6.00 -8.30
CA VAL A 147 24.98 -6.39 -9.21
C VAL A 147 24.94 -5.59 -10.52
N LYS A 148 23.74 -5.44 -11.12
CA LYS A 148 23.58 -4.66 -12.37
C LYS A 148 23.91 -3.19 -12.20
N ILE A 149 23.56 -2.59 -11.05
CA ILE A 149 23.85 -1.21 -10.71
C ILE A 149 25.33 -1.00 -10.34
N GLY A 150 26.02 -2.03 -9.86
CA GLY A 150 27.35 -1.94 -9.31
C GLY A 150 27.42 -1.53 -7.83
N SER A 151 26.27 -1.48 -7.15
CA SER A 151 26.15 -1.08 -5.73
C SER A 151 24.98 -1.82 -5.07
N GLN A 152 25.22 -2.39 -3.89
CA GLN A 152 24.17 -3.05 -3.14
C GLN A 152 23.30 -2.03 -2.38
N PRO A 153 21.97 -2.13 -2.45
CA PRO A 153 21.10 -1.30 -1.63
C PRO A 153 21.28 -1.59 -0.13
N ASN A 154 21.07 -0.57 0.70
CA ASN A 154 21.20 -0.65 2.16
C ASN A 154 19.85 -0.48 2.90
N ALA A 155 18.74 -0.46 2.15
CA ALA A 155 17.38 -0.57 2.70
C ALA A 155 16.54 -1.48 1.80
N VAL A 156 15.56 -2.14 2.39
CA VAL A 156 14.60 -3.00 1.67
C VAL A 156 13.19 -2.66 2.10
N GLY A 157 12.37 -2.24 1.13
CA GLY A 157 10.95 -2.05 1.31
C GLY A 157 10.18 -3.35 1.03
N TYR A 158 9.16 -3.62 1.83
CA TYR A 158 8.25 -4.75 1.62
C TYR A 158 6.89 -4.46 2.22
N PHE A 159 5.88 -5.20 1.77
CA PHE A 159 4.50 -5.03 2.22
C PHE A 159 4.09 -6.13 3.19
N GLY A 160 3.23 -5.78 4.14
CA GLY A 160 2.58 -6.70 5.06
C GLY A 160 1.16 -6.24 5.38
N GLY A 161 0.24 -7.19 5.51
CA GLY A 161 -1.15 -6.93 5.89
C GLY A 161 -1.43 -7.25 7.36
N TRP A 162 -2.53 -6.73 7.88
CA TRP A 162 -2.93 -7.01 9.26
C TRP A 162 -3.54 -8.42 9.47
N ASP A 163 -3.57 -9.23 8.44
CA ASP A 163 -3.83 -10.67 8.49
C ASP A 163 -2.56 -11.51 8.67
N GLN A 164 -1.39 -10.87 8.85
CA GLN A 164 -0.09 -11.53 8.98
C GLN A 164 0.57 -11.23 10.33
N ASN A 165 1.24 -12.23 10.90
CA ASN A 165 2.07 -12.04 12.09
C ASN A 165 3.40 -11.36 11.75
N PHE A 166 4.04 -10.78 12.77
CA PHE A 166 5.39 -10.22 12.64
C PHE A 166 6.40 -11.29 12.19
N ARG A 167 7.25 -10.92 11.23
CA ARG A 167 8.27 -11.79 10.65
C ARG A 167 9.67 -11.36 11.10
N GLY A 168 10.00 -11.66 12.35
CA GLY A 168 11.32 -11.39 12.94
C GLY A 168 12.47 -12.08 12.21
N ASP A 169 12.21 -13.22 11.57
CA ASP A 169 13.17 -13.95 10.73
C ASP A 169 13.62 -13.13 9.51
N VAL A 170 12.70 -12.45 8.81
CA VAL A 170 13.07 -11.63 7.64
C VAL A 170 13.72 -10.31 8.05
N VAL A 171 13.32 -9.72 9.20
CA VAL A 171 14.01 -8.56 9.78
C VAL A 171 15.45 -8.91 10.13
N LYS A 172 15.68 -10.07 10.75
CA LYS A 172 17.02 -10.58 11.05
C LYS A 172 17.84 -10.81 9.78
N ALA A 173 17.25 -11.43 8.75
CA ALA A 173 17.92 -11.66 7.47
C ALA A 173 18.33 -10.34 6.77
N ALA A 174 17.54 -9.28 6.88
CA ALA A 174 17.89 -7.95 6.39
C ALA A 174 19.09 -7.37 7.14
N TRP A 175 19.10 -7.42 8.47
CA TRP A 175 20.23 -6.90 9.27
C TRP A 175 21.51 -7.72 9.11
N GLN A 176 21.42 -9.01 8.88
CA GLN A 176 22.59 -9.83 8.52
C GLN A 176 23.28 -9.36 7.24
N ARG A 177 22.59 -8.58 6.41
CA ARG A 177 23.08 -7.95 5.17
C ARG A 177 23.39 -6.46 5.32
N ASN A 178 23.32 -5.92 6.53
CA ASN A 178 23.40 -4.49 6.80
C ASN A 178 22.35 -3.67 6.02
N THR A 179 21.17 -4.21 5.87
CA THR A 179 20.06 -3.61 5.12
C THR A 179 18.92 -3.26 6.06
N LEU A 180 18.50 -1.99 6.09
CA LEU A 180 17.37 -1.51 6.89
C LEU A 180 16.04 -2.09 6.34
N PRO A 181 15.32 -2.92 7.11
CA PRO A 181 13.97 -3.35 6.70
C PRO A 181 12.97 -2.22 6.96
N VAL A 182 12.18 -1.88 5.95
CA VAL A 182 11.08 -0.91 6.03
C VAL A 182 9.79 -1.61 5.59
N LEU A 183 8.95 -1.92 6.57
CA LEU A 183 7.65 -2.54 6.35
C LEU A 183 6.62 -1.48 5.99
N THR A 184 6.03 -1.57 4.82
CA THR A 184 4.77 -0.91 4.49
C THR A 184 3.64 -1.78 5.05
N TRP A 185 3.07 -1.32 6.17
CA TRP A 185 2.12 -2.09 6.96
C TRP A 185 0.70 -1.56 6.76
N GLU A 186 -0.14 -2.36 6.15
CA GLU A 186 -1.44 -1.96 5.67
C GLU A 186 -2.55 -2.55 6.56
N SER A 187 -3.45 -1.71 7.06
CA SER A 187 -4.63 -2.12 7.82
C SER A 187 -5.69 -2.75 6.90
N ARG A 188 -5.27 -3.81 6.22
CA ARG A 188 -6.09 -4.68 5.35
C ARG A 188 -5.37 -6.02 5.15
N PRO A 189 -6.05 -7.07 4.63
CA PRO A 189 -5.38 -8.32 4.26
C PRO A 189 -4.34 -8.09 3.16
N ILE A 190 -3.19 -8.77 3.25
CA ILE A 190 -2.11 -8.68 2.24
C ILE A 190 -2.58 -9.07 0.83
N GLY A 191 -3.56 -9.96 0.72
CA GLY A 191 -4.14 -10.36 -0.56
C GLY A 191 -5.21 -9.42 -1.12
N ALA A 192 -5.52 -8.31 -0.43
CA ALA A 192 -6.47 -7.33 -0.93
C ALA A 192 -5.98 -6.70 -2.24
N ALA A 193 -6.89 -6.47 -3.19
CA ALA A 193 -6.51 -5.80 -4.43
C ALA A 193 -6.14 -4.33 -4.16
N ASN A 194 -5.15 -3.80 -4.89
CA ASN A 194 -4.68 -2.42 -4.70
C ASN A 194 -5.78 -1.35 -4.86
N ASN A 195 -6.79 -1.64 -5.67
CA ASN A 195 -7.95 -0.77 -5.87
C ASN A 195 -9.16 -1.14 -5.00
N GLN A 196 -8.98 -1.98 -3.98
CA GLN A 196 -10.04 -2.33 -3.04
C GLN A 196 -10.10 -1.26 -1.95
N ILE A 197 -11.08 -0.36 -2.06
CA ILE A 197 -11.33 0.69 -1.08
C ILE A 197 -12.30 0.21 0.01
N ALA A 198 -13.29 -0.61 -0.36
CA ALA A 198 -14.29 -1.12 0.60
C ALA A 198 -13.68 -2.21 1.50
N ALA A 199 -13.46 -1.86 2.76
CA ALA A 199 -13.00 -2.75 3.83
C ALA A 199 -13.57 -2.27 5.19
N PRO A 200 -14.90 -2.31 5.38
CA PRO A 200 -15.54 -1.73 6.56
C PRO A 200 -15.15 -2.41 7.88
N GLU A 201 -14.62 -3.62 7.83
CA GLU A 201 -14.04 -4.31 8.99
C GLU A 201 -12.71 -3.69 9.47
N TYR A 202 -11.99 -3.00 8.58
CA TYR A 202 -10.74 -2.28 8.85
C TYR A 202 -10.95 -0.76 8.86
N SER A 203 -12.18 -0.28 9.10
CA SER A 203 -12.43 1.17 9.21
C SER A 203 -11.68 1.79 10.38
N LEU A 204 -11.21 3.02 10.21
CA LEU A 204 -10.46 3.73 11.25
C LEU A 204 -11.18 3.78 12.59
N PRO A 205 -12.52 4.07 12.66
CA PRO A 205 -13.25 4.02 13.93
C PRO A 205 -13.25 2.65 14.60
N LYS A 206 -13.25 1.54 13.85
CA LYS A 206 -13.16 0.19 14.44
C LYS A 206 -11.76 -0.12 14.96
N ILE A 207 -10.72 0.38 14.30
CA ILE A 207 -9.34 0.24 14.78
C ILE A 207 -9.15 1.01 16.08
N ILE A 208 -9.68 2.23 16.16
CA ILE A 208 -9.55 3.11 17.33
C ILE A 208 -10.38 2.59 18.53
N GLY A 209 -11.56 2.02 18.28
CA GLY A 209 -12.54 1.72 19.30
C GLY A 209 -13.20 2.99 19.87
N ASP A 210 -13.65 2.92 21.11
CA ASP A 210 -14.16 4.08 21.86
C ASP A 210 -13.49 4.12 23.25
N PRO A 211 -12.32 4.74 23.38
CA PRO A 211 -11.60 4.81 24.65
C PRO A 211 -12.39 5.53 25.75
N ALA A 212 -13.25 6.49 25.40
CA ALA A 212 -14.09 7.21 26.38
C ALA A 212 -15.17 6.31 26.98
N ALA A 213 -15.69 5.36 26.22
CA ALA A 213 -16.63 4.34 26.68
C ALA A 213 -15.93 3.05 27.20
N GLY A 214 -14.60 2.98 27.16
CA GLY A 214 -13.84 1.78 27.54
C GLY A 214 -13.97 0.62 26.52
N VAL A 215 -14.30 0.93 25.26
CA VAL A 215 -14.42 -0.07 24.19
C VAL A 215 -13.09 -0.15 23.44
N PRO A 216 -12.39 -1.30 23.49
CA PRO A 216 -11.11 -1.48 22.80
C PRO A 216 -11.29 -1.45 21.28
N GLY A 217 -10.23 -1.14 20.55
CA GLY A 217 -10.18 -1.31 19.11
C GLY A 217 -10.28 -2.77 18.71
N SER A 218 -10.87 -3.02 17.56
CA SER A 218 -11.09 -4.40 17.05
C SER A 218 -9.80 -5.18 16.84
N PHE A 219 -8.66 -4.49 16.74
CA PHE A 219 -7.35 -5.08 16.47
C PHE A 219 -6.36 -4.95 17.64
N ASP A 220 -6.78 -4.45 18.81
CA ASP A 220 -5.85 -4.20 19.92
C ASP A 220 -5.07 -5.45 20.33
N ALA A 221 -5.73 -6.60 20.43
CA ALA A 221 -5.06 -7.85 20.78
C ALA A 221 -3.98 -8.24 19.75
N TYR A 222 -4.26 -8.04 18.47
CA TYR A 222 -3.31 -8.27 17.38
C TYR A 222 -2.14 -7.29 17.45
N LEU A 223 -2.39 -6.00 17.67
CA LEU A 223 -1.39 -4.95 17.77
C LEU A 223 -0.47 -5.15 18.96
N HIS A 224 -1.02 -5.51 20.14
CA HIS A 224 -0.22 -5.88 21.31
C HIS A 224 0.68 -7.08 21.04
N GLN A 225 0.17 -8.12 20.38
CA GLN A 225 0.99 -9.29 20.05
C GLN A 225 2.10 -8.95 19.06
N TYR A 226 1.78 -8.18 18.03
CA TYR A 226 2.75 -7.73 17.02
C TYR A 226 3.89 -6.90 17.65
N ALA A 227 3.56 -5.98 18.55
CA ALA A 227 4.52 -5.18 19.30
C ALA A 227 5.42 -6.06 20.21
N LYS A 228 4.83 -7.03 20.93
CA LYS A 228 5.60 -8.01 21.75
C LYS A 228 6.57 -8.82 20.90
N ASP A 229 6.16 -9.25 19.71
CA ASP A 229 7.03 -10.03 18.82
C ASP A 229 8.21 -9.18 18.30
N ILE A 230 8.00 -7.88 18.05
CA ILE A 230 9.09 -6.94 17.73
C ILE A 230 10.07 -6.84 18.91
N VAL A 231 9.57 -6.62 20.13
CA VAL A 231 10.41 -6.54 21.34
C VAL A 231 11.19 -7.85 21.55
N ALA A 232 10.53 -8.99 21.38
CA ALA A 232 11.17 -10.29 21.49
C ALA A 232 12.30 -10.50 20.45
N SER A 233 12.17 -9.90 19.26
CA SER A 233 13.23 -9.97 18.23
C SER A 233 14.46 -9.16 18.61
N GLY A 234 14.29 -8.06 19.37
CA GLY A 234 15.35 -7.10 19.70
C GLY A 234 15.93 -6.35 18.50
N LEU A 235 15.27 -6.39 17.35
CA LEU A 235 15.78 -5.85 16.08
C LEU A 235 14.96 -4.64 15.63
N PRO A 236 15.61 -3.50 15.29
CA PRO A 236 14.90 -2.33 14.81
C PRO A 236 14.40 -2.50 13.38
N LEU A 237 13.33 -1.77 13.05
CA LEU A 237 12.79 -1.69 11.69
C LEU A 237 12.06 -0.36 11.47
N GLY A 238 11.90 0.04 10.21
CA GLY A 238 10.95 1.08 9.83
C GLY A 238 9.55 0.49 9.66
N ILE A 239 8.53 1.16 10.17
CA ILE A 239 7.12 0.86 9.88
C ILE A 239 6.50 2.07 9.20
N ARG A 240 6.06 1.87 7.96
CA ARG A 240 5.30 2.79 7.15
C ARG A 240 3.84 2.37 7.20
N LEU A 241 3.15 2.79 8.27
CA LEU A 241 1.76 2.42 8.54
C LEU A 241 0.81 3.17 7.59
N ASP A 242 -0.11 2.46 6.96
CA ASP A 242 -1.23 3.02 6.18
C ASP A 242 -0.82 4.24 5.33
N HIS A 243 0.11 4.00 4.44
CA HIS A 243 0.72 5.02 3.58
C HIS A 243 -0.26 5.67 2.60
N GLU A 244 0.13 6.82 2.04
CA GLU A 244 -0.64 7.56 1.04
C GLU A 244 -2.06 7.91 1.50
N MET A 245 -2.21 8.14 2.77
CA MET A 245 -3.47 8.44 3.45
C MET A 245 -4.18 9.70 2.94
N ASN A 246 -3.43 10.58 2.30
CA ASN A 246 -3.95 11.80 1.68
C ASN A 246 -4.57 11.57 0.30
N GLY A 247 -4.49 10.34 -0.23
CA GLY A 247 -5.19 9.89 -1.43
C GLY A 247 -6.65 9.52 -1.15
N SER A 248 -7.30 8.92 -2.16
CA SER A 248 -8.69 8.42 -2.06
C SER A 248 -8.82 6.97 -2.52
N TRP A 249 -7.70 6.24 -2.61
CA TRP A 249 -7.61 4.91 -3.22
C TRP A 249 -7.34 3.77 -2.24
N TYR A 250 -7.20 4.09 -0.95
CA TYR A 250 -7.00 3.10 0.10
C TYR A 250 -8.14 3.11 1.12
N PRO A 251 -8.41 1.99 1.82
CA PRO A 251 -9.50 1.90 2.79
C PRO A 251 -9.32 2.79 4.02
N TRP A 252 -8.11 3.21 4.34
CA TRP A 252 -7.77 4.13 5.44
C TRP A 252 -7.82 5.61 5.05
N ALA A 253 -8.13 5.97 3.81
CA ALA A 253 -8.42 7.36 3.46
C ALA A 253 -9.71 7.83 4.17
N GLU A 254 -9.76 9.10 4.56
CA GLU A 254 -10.90 9.64 5.30
C GLU A 254 -12.11 9.84 4.38
N ASP A 255 -11.88 10.30 3.14
CA ASP A 255 -12.92 10.52 2.16
C ASP A 255 -12.44 10.25 0.70
N ASP A 256 -13.38 10.29 -0.24
CA ASP A 256 -13.16 9.99 -1.65
C ASP A 256 -12.72 11.21 -2.49
N GLY A 257 -12.39 12.32 -1.87
CA GLY A 257 -12.06 13.58 -2.53
C GLY A 257 -13.29 14.37 -3.03
N LYS A 258 -14.50 13.84 -2.82
CA LYS A 258 -15.78 14.49 -3.13
C LYS A 258 -16.62 14.73 -1.90
N GLY A 259 -16.07 14.43 -0.71
CA GLY A 259 -16.72 14.59 0.57
C GLY A 259 -17.53 13.39 1.06
N ASN A 260 -17.46 12.24 0.37
CA ASN A 260 -18.10 11.03 0.85
C ASN A 260 -17.09 10.22 1.70
N ALA A 261 -17.49 9.85 2.90
CA ALA A 261 -16.67 9.06 3.81
C ALA A 261 -16.34 7.67 3.21
N ILE A 262 -15.07 7.26 3.31
CA ILE A 262 -14.63 5.90 2.98
C ILE A 262 -14.79 5.02 4.22
N ASN A 263 -15.50 3.89 4.11
CA ASN A 263 -15.73 2.91 5.20
C ASN A 263 -16.30 3.50 6.50
N GLY A 264 -16.88 4.71 6.46
CA GLY A 264 -17.37 5.42 7.63
C GLY A 264 -16.28 6.20 8.39
N ASN A 265 -15.09 6.34 7.83
CA ASN A 265 -14.01 7.18 8.36
C ASN A 265 -14.43 8.66 8.36
N ARG A 266 -13.85 9.46 9.25
CA ARG A 266 -14.16 10.88 9.42
C ARG A 266 -12.88 11.68 9.50
N ALA A 267 -12.96 12.95 9.23
CA ALA A 267 -11.83 13.86 9.37
C ALA A 267 -11.19 13.77 10.76
N GLY A 268 -9.89 13.56 10.80
CA GLY A 268 -9.06 13.35 11.99
C GLY A 268 -9.02 11.92 12.53
N ASP A 269 -9.76 10.98 11.96
CA ASP A 269 -9.71 9.58 12.40
C ASP A 269 -8.37 8.91 12.02
N TYR A 270 -7.76 9.28 10.89
CA TYR A 270 -6.45 8.74 10.52
C TYR A 270 -5.37 9.10 11.55
N ALA A 271 -5.30 10.35 11.95
CA ALA A 271 -4.35 10.78 12.98
C ALA A 271 -4.59 10.07 14.33
N LYS A 272 -5.85 9.89 14.74
CA LYS A 272 -6.20 9.15 15.97
C LYS A 272 -5.86 7.66 15.87
N MET A 273 -6.12 7.03 14.73
CA MET A 273 -5.74 5.63 14.50
C MET A 273 -4.23 5.44 14.62
N TRP A 274 -3.45 6.32 14.00
CA TRP A 274 -2.00 6.29 14.10
C TRP A 274 -1.52 6.44 15.55
N GLN A 275 -2.08 7.41 16.28
CA GLN A 275 -1.78 7.62 17.71
C GLN A 275 -2.13 6.40 18.55
N HIS A 276 -3.29 5.78 18.30
CA HIS A 276 -3.74 4.57 18.99
C HIS A 276 -2.77 3.40 18.78
N VAL A 277 -2.38 3.12 17.54
CA VAL A 277 -1.40 2.07 17.23
C VAL A 277 -0.06 2.35 17.88
N HIS A 278 0.45 3.58 17.76
CA HIS A 278 1.70 3.99 18.37
C HIS A 278 1.69 3.84 19.90
N ASP A 279 0.59 4.22 20.56
CA ASP A 279 0.48 4.15 22.02
C ASP A 279 0.39 2.70 22.52
N ILE A 280 -0.22 1.78 21.76
CA ILE A 280 -0.15 0.32 22.03
C ILE A 280 1.30 -0.17 21.96
N PHE A 281 2.05 0.24 20.93
CA PHE A 281 3.45 -0.13 20.78
C PHE A 281 4.33 0.44 21.90
N GLU A 282 4.00 1.64 22.40
CA GLU A 282 4.68 2.24 23.56
C GLU A 282 4.42 1.42 24.82
N GLN A 283 3.19 0.99 25.07
CA GLN A 283 2.85 0.14 26.22
C GLN A 283 3.65 -1.17 26.24
N GLU A 284 3.94 -1.74 25.09
CA GLU A 284 4.75 -2.95 24.96
C GLU A 284 6.26 -2.68 24.89
N GLY A 285 6.69 -1.41 24.81
CA GLY A 285 8.10 -1.02 24.69
C GLY A 285 8.69 -1.14 23.29
N ALA A 286 7.87 -1.40 22.27
CA ALA A 286 8.30 -1.62 20.90
C ALA A 286 8.79 -0.34 20.19
N ASN A 287 8.36 0.85 20.65
CA ASN A 287 8.75 2.12 20.04
C ASN A 287 10.26 2.42 20.12
N SER A 288 10.97 1.76 21.01
CA SER A 288 12.45 1.84 21.06
C SER A 288 13.13 1.17 19.85
N LEU A 289 12.43 0.27 19.16
CA LEU A 289 12.89 -0.50 18.00
C LEU A 289 12.22 -0.08 16.69
N VAL A 290 11.07 0.59 16.75
CA VAL A 290 10.31 1.00 15.57
C VAL A 290 10.62 2.44 15.17
N VAL A 291 11.02 2.64 13.91
CA VAL A 291 11.08 3.96 13.28
C VAL A 291 9.75 4.18 12.54
N TRP A 292 8.93 5.08 13.06
CA TRP A 292 7.61 5.39 12.52
C TRP A 292 7.71 6.32 11.32
N VAL A 293 7.35 5.82 10.12
CA VAL A 293 7.45 6.53 8.85
C VAL A 293 6.06 6.96 8.38
N TRP A 294 5.68 8.21 8.63
CA TRP A 294 4.43 8.80 8.13
C TRP A 294 4.61 9.25 6.69
N ALA A 295 3.92 8.61 5.74
CA ALA A 295 4.25 8.72 4.31
C ALA A 295 3.03 9.07 3.44
N PRO A 296 2.72 10.35 3.22
CA PRO A 296 1.74 10.78 2.22
C PRO A 296 2.22 10.53 0.78
N ASN A 297 1.27 10.58 -0.17
CA ASN A 297 1.55 10.68 -1.60
C ASN A 297 1.80 12.14 -2.00
N ILE A 298 2.48 12.34 -3.15
CA ILE A 298 2.71 13.66 -3.73
C ILE A 298 1.39 14.37 -4.04
N VAL A 299 1.37 15.69 -3.85
CA VAL A 299 0.15 16.50 -4.01
C VAL A 299 -0.37 16.53 -5.46
N ASN A 300 0.48 16.33 -6.45
CA ASN A 300 0.14 16.44 -7.88
C ASN A 300 -0.93 15.43 -8.33
N ASN A 301 -1.07 14.31 -7.64
CA ASN A 301 -1.99 13.22 -7.99
C ASN A 301 -3.26 13.19 -7.14
N LEU A 302 -3.41 14.12 -6.20
CA LEU A 302 -4.52 14.14 -5.27
C LEU A 302 -5.77 14.77 -5.87
N PRO A 303 -6.96 14.38 -5.39
CA PRO A 303 -8.17 15.16 -5.62
C PRO A 303 -7.96 16.62 -5.19
N ALA A 304 -8.61 17.56 -5.86
CA ALA A 304 -8.41 18.99 -5.61
C ALA A 304 -8.64 19.40 -4.14
N SER A 305 -9.62 18.78 -3.47
CA SER A 305 -9.91 18.99 -2.03
C SER A 305 -8.75 18.55 -1.13
N HIS A 306 -8.00 17.51 -1.52
CA HIS A 306 -6.89 16.95 -0.75
C HIS A 306 -5.56 17.68 -0.98
N GLN A 307 -5.50 18.59 -1.96
CA GLN A 307 -4.29 19.37 -2.23
C GLN A 307 -4.10 20.55 -1.26
N ALA A 308 -5.14 20.89 -0.48
CA ALA A 308 -5.06 21.98 0.50
C ALA A 308 -4.15 21.58 1.68
N SER A 309 -3.29 22.50 2.13
CA SER A 309 -2.42 22.30 3.29
C SER A 309 -3.18 21.85 4.54
N ALA A 310 -4.38 22.42 4.78
CA ALA A 310 -5.22 22.06 5.92
C ALA A 310 -5.66 20.59 5.93
N TYR A 311 -5.82 19.96 4.74
CA TYR A 311 -6.15 18.55 4.66
C TYR A 311 -4.97 17.69 5.14
N LEU A 312 -3.77 17.98 4.67
CA LEU A 312 -2.56 17.27 5.09
C LEU A 312 -2.26 17.48 6.58
N ASP A 313 -2.51 18.70 7.11
CA ASP A 313 -2.36 19.02 8.54
C ASP A 313 -3.28 18.15 9.41
N GLY A 314 -4.52 17.91 8.97
CA GLY A 314 -5.48 17.05 9.66
C GLY A 314 -5.06 15.57 9.74
N LEU A 315 -4.22 15.13 8.81
CA LEU A 315 -3.70 13.76 8.75
C LEU A 315 -2.38 13.56 9.51
N TYR A 316 -1.72 14.64 9.93
CA TYR A 316 -0.46 14.54 10.67
C TYR A 316 -0.70 14.17 12.12
N PRO A 317 -0.21 13.03 12.62
CA PRO A 317 -0.51 12.56 13.97
C PRO A 317 0.23 13.34 15.07
N GLY A 318 1.20 14.18 14.70
CA GLY A 318 1.97 15.03 15.60
C GLY A 318 3.41 14.55 15.84
N GLU A 319 4.24 15.48 16.29
CA GLU A 319 5.70 15.31 16.46
C GLU A 319 6.11 14.13 17.33
N LYS A 320 5.32 13.80 18.35
CA LYS A 320 5.59 12.67 19.27
C LYS A 320 5.48 11.33 18.57
N TYR A 321 4.64 11.23 17.55
CA TYR A 321 4.18 9.98 16.95
C TYR A 321 4.87 9.64 15.63
N VAL A 322 5.72 10.53 15.12
CA VAL A 322 6.42 10.39 13.85
C VAL A 322 7.91 10.54 14.06
N ASP A 323 8.71 9.62 13.53
CA ASP A 323 10.17 9.67 13.56
C ASP A 323 10.75 10.20 12.25
N VAL A 324 10.16 9.78 11.14
CA VAL A 324 10.56 10.12 9.77
C VAL A 324 9.32 10.47 8.97
N VAL A 325 9.34 11.54 8.22
CA VAL A 325 8.30 11.78 7.20
C VAL A 325 8.69 11.10 5.90
N GLY A 326 7.80 10.25 5.40
CA GLY A 326 7.95 9.60 4.11
C GLY A 326 7.30 10.42 2.99
N LEU A 327 7.59 10.06 1.75
CA LEU A 327 6.88 10.57 0.58
C LEU A 327 6.84 9.50 -0.50
N SER A 328 5.64 9.24 -1.04
CA SER A 328 5.47 8.42 -2.24
C SER A 328 5.27 9.28 -3.46
N GLY A 329 6.00 9.00 -4.55
CA GLY A 329 5.82 9.74 -5.79
C GLY A 329 6.45 9.07 -6.99
N TYR A 330 5.74 9.17 -8.12
CA TYR A 330 6.12 8.49 -9.35
C TYR A 330 6.04 9.41 -10.57
N LEU A 331 6.97 9.21 -11.50
CA LEU A 331 6.78 9.62 -12.87
C LEU A 331 6.06 8.51 -13.63
N ARG A 332 4.80 8.75 -14.01
CA ARG A 332 3.94 7.78 -14.71
C ARG A 332 3.06 8.46 -15.75
N PRO A 333 2.47 7.75 -16.73
CA PRO A 333 1.37 8.27 -17.55
C PRO A 333 0.17 8.70 -16.64
N ALA A 334 -0.71 9.67 -16.99
CA ALA A 334 -0.72 10.45 -18.21
C ALA A 334 0.15 11.68 -18.05
N TYR A 335 1.05 11.86 -19.00
CA TYR A 335 1.90 13.04 -19.00
C TYR A 335 1.11 14.25 -19.52
N LYS A 336 1.19 15.35 -18.77
CA LYS A 336 0.56 16.62 -19.16
C LYS A 336 1.58 17.50 -19.87
N PRO A 337 1.14 18.39 -20.77
CA PRO A 337 2.07 19.30 -21.48
C PRO A 337 2.93 20.18 -20.57
N GLU A 338 2.40 20.52 -19.37
CA GLU A 338 3.09 21.32 -18.37
C GLU A 338 4.12 20.56 -17.52
N ASN A 339 4.17 19.24 -17.66
CA ASN A 339 5.11 18.41 -16.91
C ASN A 339 6.52 18.55 -17.47
N ASP A 340 7.46 19.03 -16.66
CA ASP A 340 8.89 19.17 -17.01
C ASP A 340 9.71 17.89 -16.73
N PHE A 341 9.07 16.83 -16.23
CA PHE A 341 9.66 15.53 -15.91
C PHE A 341 10.86 15.59 -14.95
N THR A 342 10.88 16.57 -14.06
CA THR A 342 11.95 16.77 -13.11
C THR A 342 11.56 16.29 -11.70
N PHE A 343 12.57 16.17 -10.85
CA PHE A 343 12.39 15.97 -9.41
C PHE A 343 11.53 17.07 -8.79
N ASP A 344 11.81 18.34 -9.13
CA ASP A 344 11.09 19.47 -8.56
C ASP A 344 9.62 19.48 -8.97
N TYR A 345 9.29 19.11 -10.21
CA TYR A 345 7.90 18.93 -10.64
C TYR A 345 7.21 17.82 -9.85
N THR A 346 7.91 16.70 -9.63
CA THR A 346 7.31 15.55 -8.94
C THR A 346 7.17 15.82 -7.44
N PHE A 347 8.21 16.33 -6.78
CA PHE A 347 8.30 16.36 -5.32
C PHE A 347 8.28 17.75 -4.71
N GLY A 348 8.62 18.81 -5.46
CA GLY A 348 8.88 20.14 -4.91
C GLY A 348 7.74 20.71 -4.07
N ALA A 349 6.51 20.67 -4.58
CA ALA A 349 5.33 21.14 -3.85
C ALA A 349 5.11 20.33 -2.56
N SER A 350 5.24 18.99 -2.63
CA SER A 350 5.06 18.11 -1.49
C SER A 350 6.14 18.27 -0.43
N LEU A 351 7.41 18.40 -0.83
CA LEU A 351 8.52 18.66 0.07
C LEU A 351 8.35 19.99 0.82
N LYS A 352 7.84 21.02 0.14
CA LYS A 352 7.52 22.30 0.78
C LYS A 352 6.48 22.13 1.88
N GLU A 353 5.41 21.34 1.63
CA GLU A 353 4.39 21.07 2.63
C GLU A 353 4.93 20.24 3.81
N LEU A 354 5.72 19.20 3.57
CA LEU A 354 6.32 18.40 4.64
C LEU A 354 7.21 19.26 5.54
N ARG A 355 8.08 20.10 4.97
CA ARG A 355 8.97 21.01 5.69
C ARG A 355 8.24 22.12 6.43
N ARG A 356 7.01 22.45 6.02
CA ARG A 356 6.13 23.38 6.75
C ARG A 356 5.55 22.72 8.01
N ILE A 357 5.21 21.42 7.92
CA ILE A 357 4.57 20.67 9.01
C ILE A 357 5.59 20.33 10.09
N THR A 358 6.78 19.86 9.71
CA THR A 358 7.75 19.30 10.66
C THR A 358 9.20 19.46 10.17
N SER A 359 10.14 19.38 11.09
CA SER A 359 11.59 19.32 10.82
C SER A 359 12.15 17.89 10.85
N LYS A 360 11.32 16.86 10.91
CA LYS A 360 11.75 15.45 10.88
C LYS A 360 12.50 15.15 9.60
N PRO A 361 13.44 14.18 9.62
CA PRO A 361 14.13 13.74 8.42
C PRO A 361 13.14 13.17 7.39
N ILE A 362 13.46 13.34 6.10
CA ILE A 362 12.60 12.94 5.00
C ILE A 362 13.17 11.67 4.34
N LEU A 363 12.33 10.66 4.16
CA LEU A 363 12.62 9.49 3.34
C LEU A 363 11.69 9.52 2.11
N LEU A 364 12.24 9.52 0.90
CA LEU A 364 11.43 9.27 -0.29
C LEU A 364 11.06 7.77 -0.28
N ALA A 365 10.04 7.45 0.49
CA ALA A 365 9.76 6.09 0.96
C ALA A 365 9.35 5.12 -0.15
N GLU A 366 8.83 5.65 -1.27
CA GLU A 366 8.45 4.85 -2.43
C GLU A 366 8.47 5.72 -3.67
N ILE A 367 9.45 5.51 -4.55
CA ILE A 367 9.60 6.30 -5.76
C ILE A 367 9.85 5.41 -6.99
N GLY A 368 9.54 5.93 -8.16
CA GLY A 368 9.84 5.27 -9.42
C GLY A 368 9.54 6.14 -10.62
N ALA A 369 10.05 5.74 -11.77
CA ALA A 369 9.77 6.36 -13.05
C ALA A 369 9.45 5.29 -14.10
N SER A 370 8.34 5.48 -14.83
CA SER A 370 7.93 4.58 -15.92
C SER A 370 8.73 4.86 -17.19
N GLU A 371 8.93 3.82 -18.01
CA GLU A 371 9.51 3.96 -19.34
C GLU A 371 8.56 4.64 -20.35
N THR A 372 7.27 4.67 -20.04
CA THR A 372 6.27 5.28 -20.92
C THR A 372 6.60 6.76 -21.16
N GLY A 373 6.59 7.19 -22.41
CA GLY A 373 6.93 8.56 -22.80
C GLY A 373 8.43 8.86 -22.94
N GLY A 374 9.33 7.94 -22.56
CA GLY A 374 10.79 8.09 -22.75
C GLY A 374 11.48 9.10 -21.82
N HIS A 375 10.82 9.50 -20.72
CA HIS A 375 11.33 10.55 -19.82
C HIS A 375 12.11 10.02 -18.61
N LYS A 376 12.20 8.71 -18.43
CA LYS A 376 12.80 8.06 -17.24
C LYS A 376 14.25 8.45 -17.01
N VAL A 377 15.08 8.48 -18.08
CA VAL A 377 16.49 8.87 -17.98
C VAL A 377 16.64 10.31 -17.47
N ALA A 378 15.87 11.25 -18.03
CA ALA A 378 15.88 12.66 -17.61
C ALA A 378 15.44 12.79 -16.15
N TRP A 379 14.40 12.07 -15.75
CA TRP A 379 13.90 12.07 -14.37
C TRP A 379 14.93 11.51 -13.38
N ILE A 380 15.59 10.39 -13.71
CA ILE A 380 16.67 9.81 -12.89
C ILE A 380 17.81 10.82 -12.70
N ASN A 381 18.25 11.45 -13.78
CA ASN A 381 19.31 12.47 -13.72
C ASN A 381 18.90 13.64 -12.81
N SER A 382 17.65 14.10 -12.91
CA SER A 382 17.14 15.20 -12.07
C SER A 382 17.02 14.80 -10.60
N LEU A 383 16.69 13.53 -10.29
CA LEU A 383 16.67 12.99 -8.92
C LEU A 383 18.04 13.14 -8.26
N PHE A 384 19.10 12.62 -8.90
CA PHE A 384 20.43 12.67 -8.32
C PHE A 384 20.98 14.12 -8.25
N ALA A 385 20.69 14.93 -9.24
CA ALA A 385 21.02 16.36 -9.22
C ALA A 385 20.32 17.09 -8.04
N ALA A 386 19.05 16.79 -7.80
CA ALA A 386 18.32 17.38 -6.67
C ALA A 386 18.85 16.90 -5.32
N LEU A 387 19.16 15.61 -5.17
CA LEU A 387 19.72 15.07 -3.94
C LEU A 387 21.11 15.66 -3.61
N ALA A 388 21.85 16.12 -4.59
CA ALA A 388 23.15 16.79 -4.37
C ALA A 388 23.01 18.24 -3.84
N LYS A 389 21.82 18.84 -3.93
CA LYS A 389 21.59 20.23 -3.49
C LYS A 389 21.54 20.34 -1.96
N PRO A 390 22.15 21.40 -1.37
CA PRO A 390 22.18 21.61 0.07
C PRO A 390 20.78 21.71 0.74
N GLU A 391 19.80 22.26 0.04
CA GLU A 391 18.41 22.36 0.54
C GLU A 391 17.71 21.01 0.72
N ASN A 392 18.24 19.95 0.13
CA ASN A 392 17.72 18.57 0.22
C ASN A 392 18.56 17.67 1.14
N LYS A 393 19.39 18.27 2.01
CA LYS A 393 20.21 17.53 3.00
C LYS A 393 19.38 16.78 4.05
N ASP A 394 18.15 17.23 4.28
CA ASP A 394 17.17 16.61 5.17
C ASP A 394 16.57 15.32 4.59
N ILE A 395 16.77 15.05 3.29
CA ILE A 395 16.37 13.78 2.66
C ILE A 395 17.44 12.73 3.01
N ILE A 396 17.08 11.81 3.91
CA ILE A 396 18.00 10.76 4.40
C ILE A 396 18.11 9.56 3.46
N GLY A 397 17.35 9.52 2.38
CA GLY A 397 17.41 8.45 1.39
C GLY A 397 16.15 8.30 0.56
N PHE A 398 16.14 7.27 -0.26
CA PHE A 398 14.98 6.86 -1.04
C PHE A 398 14.87 5.35 -1.16
N SER A 399 13.65 4.84 -1.41
CA SER A 399 13.37 3.45 -1.79
C SER A 399 12.74 3.41 -3.17
N TRP A 400 13.42 2.80 -4.12
CA TRP A 400 12.93 2.66 -5.49
C TRP A 400 12.01 1.44 -5.61
N PHE A 401 10.83 1.65 -6.18
CA PHE A 401 9.86 0.59 -6.47
C PHE A 401 10.26 -0.13 -7.76
N ASN A 402 11.05 -1.19 -7.62
CA ASN A 402 11.70 -1.89 -8.74
C ASN A 402 10.84 -3.02 -9.30
N LEU A 403 9.61 -2.70 -9.69
CA LEU A 403 8.62 -3.64 -10.20
C LEU A 403 8.01 -3.15 -11.51
N ALA A 404 7.44 -4.07 -12.28
CA ALA A 404 6.57 -3.74 -13.41
C ALA A 404 5.13 -4.10 -13.02
N VAL A 405 4.22 -3.13 -13.07
CA VAL A 405 2.83 -3.30 -12.65
C VAL A 405 1.90 -2.90 -13.79
N THR A 406 1.02 -3.81 -14.16
CA THR A 406 -0.03 -3.55 -15.15
C THR A 406 -1.29 -3.09 -14.43
N THR A 407 -1.79 -1.91 -14.78
CA THR A 407 -2.99 -1.31 -14.21
C THR A 407 -3.72 -0.45 -15.24
N TYR A 408 -4.92 -0.04 -14.93
CA TYR A 408 -5.65 0.93 -15.75
C TYR A 408 -5.14 2.35 -15.48
N THR A 409 -4.85 3.07 -16.57
CA THR A 409 -4.49 4.48 -16.57
C THR A 409 -5.41 5.19 -17.55
N GLU A 410 -6.24 6.11 -17.06
CA GLU A 410 -7.25 6.83 -17.87
C GLU A 410 -8.18 5.90 -18.67
N GLY A 411 -8.52 4.74 -18.10
CA GLY A 411 -9.40 3.75 -18.74
C GLY A 411 -8.70 2.75 -19.64
N GLU A 412 -7.41 2.96 -19.96
CA GLU A 412 -6.60 2.05 -20.77
C GLU A 412 -5.69 1.18 -19.91
N LEU A 413 -5.51 -0.09 -20.30
CA LEU A 413 -4.60 -1.01 -19.62
C LEU A 413 -3.16 -0.67 -20.02
N ALA A 414 -2.36 -0.24 -19.05
CA ALA A 414 -0.96 0.12 -19.25
C ALA A 414 -0.04 -0.62 -18.26
N THR A 415 1.15 -0.97 -18.72
CA THR A 415 2.21 -1.51 -17.85
C THR A 415 3.16 -0.38 -17.48
N ASN A 416 3.19 -0.03 -16.20
CA ASN A 416 4.20 0.84 -15.64
C ASN A 416 5.42 0.00 -15.28
N ASP A 417 6.46 0.07 -16.10
CA ASP A 417 7.73 -0.58 -15.81
C ASP A 417 8.66 0.39 -15.06
N TRP A 418 8.65 0.30 -13.75
CA TRP A 418 9.49 1.13 -12.87
C TRP A 418 10.86 0.51 -12.60
N ARG A 419 11.18 -0.69 -13.12
CA ARG A 419 12.47 -1.33 -12.85
C ARG A 419 13.62 -0.46 -13.35
N ILE A 420 14.64 -0.28 -12.53
CA ILE A 420 15.85 0.48 -12.86
C ILE A 420 16.50 -0.07 -14.15
N GLU A 421 16.50 -1.38 -14.26
CA GLU A 421 17.12 -2.12 -15.37
C GLU A 421 16.15 -2.46 -16.52
N SER A 422 15.01 -1.80 -16.62
CA SER A 422 14.04 -2.01 -17.73
C SER A 422 14.64 -1.72 -19.10
N ARG A 423 15.61 -0.78 -19.16
CA ARG A 423 16.36 -0.43 -20.36
C ARG A 423 17.83 -0.17 -20.02
N PRO A 424 18.75 -0.39 -20.97
CA PRO A 424 20.18 -0.12 -20.75
C PRO A 424 20.49 1.33 -20.42
N ASP A 425 19.80 2.29 -21.05
CA ASP A 425 19.99 3.72 -20.83
C ASP A 425 19.48 4.17 -19.44
N SER A 426 18.36 3.63 -18.98
CA SER A 426 17.82 3.85 -17.64
C SER A 426 18.75 3.27 -16.57
N LEU A 427 19.25 2.06 -16.76
CA LEU A 427 20.25 1.46 -15.88
C LEU A 427 21.54 2.28 -15.81
N ALA A 428 22.07 2.72 -16.97
CA ALA A 428 23.28 3.52 -17.05
C ALA A 428 23.11 4.88 -16.35
N ALA A 429 21.98 5.55 -16.56
CA ALA A 429 21.67 6.81 -15.88
C ALA A 429 21.61 6.65 -14.37
N PHE A 430 20.96 5.58 -13.88
CA PHE A 430 20.85 5.31 -12.46
C PHE A 430 22.23 4.97 -11.82
N SER A 431 22.99 4.07 -12.44
CA SER A 431 24.32 3.69 -11.96
C SER A 431 25.26 4.89 -11.93
N THR A 432 25.25 5.74 -12.98
CA THR A 432 26.06 6.96 -13.04
C THR A 432 25.65 7.96 -11.96
N GLY A 433 24.33 8.18 -11.78
CA GLY A 433 23.79 9.07 -10.77
C GLY A 433 24.18 8.63 -9.35
N LEU A 434 24.05 7.34 -9.05
CA LEU A 434 24.39 6.78 -7.75
C LEU A 434 25.90 6.89 -7.47
N ALA A 435 26.75 6.57 -8.44
CA ALA A 435 28.20 6.69 -8.33
C ALA A 435 28.67 8.15 -8.21
N GLY A 436 28.02 9.08 -8.94
CA GLY A 436 28.31 10.50 -8.93
C GLY A 436 27.84 11.24 -7.67
N ALA A 437 26.92 10.64 -6.90
CA ALA A 437 26.45 11.20 -5.64
C ALA A 437 27.52 11.16 -4.53
N GLY A 438 28.66 10.55 -4.78
CA GLY A 438 29.80 10.50 -3.88
C GLY A 438 29.49 9.83 -2.53
N ASP A 439 30.08 10.33 -1.45
CA ASP A 439 29.97 9.77 -0.10
C ASP A 439 28.55 9.79 0.49
N ASN A 440 27.59 10.44 -0.18
CA ASN A 440 26.20 10.52 0.29
C ASN A 440 25.46 9.17 0.24
N PHE A 441 25.96 8.19 -0.52
CA PHE A 441 25.43 6.84 -0.61
C PHE A 441 26.53 5.79 -0.39
N ILE A 442 27.32 5.90 0.68
CA ILE A 442 28.33 4.89 0.99
C ILE A 442 27.63 3.55 1.24
N LEU A 443 27.45 2.82 0.18
CA LEU A 443 27.06 1.44 0.20
C LEU A 443 28.33 0.63 0.39
N LYS A 444 28.57 0.17 1.62
CA LYS A 444 29.67 -0.76 1.83
C LYS A 444 29.44 -1.98 0.99
N PRO A 445 30.41 -2.43 0.19
CA PRO A 445 30.26 -3.69 -0.56
C PRO A 445 29.91 -4.78 0.46
N ALA A 446 28.92 -5.59 0.15
CA ALA A 446 28.63 -6.79 0.91
C ALA A 446 29.92 -7.64 0.90
N LYS A 447 30.52 -7.83 2.08
CA LYS A 447 31.65 -8.73 2.26
C LYS A 447 31.20 -10.17 2.16
#